data_60ed49ca09301936ba562c20cc360aef
#
_entry.id   60ed49ca09301936ba562c20cc360aef
#
_cell.length_a   1.000
_cell.length_b   1.000
_cell.length_c   1.000
_cell.angle_alpha   90.00
_cell.angle_beta   90.00
_cell.angle_gamma   90.00
#
_symmetry.space_group_name_H-M   'P 1'
#
loop_
_entity.id
_entity.type
_entity.pdbx_description
1 polymer ?
#
loop_
_entity_poly.entity_id
_entity_poly.type
_entity_poly.pdbx_seq_one_letter_code
_entity_poly.pdbx_strand_id
1 'polypeptide(L)'
;MRFEPKKYLNELVAGRESGLVKIIMGVRRCGKSFLLLGLISIGGILCSCQVKTDWREKPLASDLQFTQLARSWDEGIPLGNATVGALLWQRDSALRFSLDRTDLWDLRPMDSISGSNNRFSWVYSQVQKGDYLPVQKKYDWPYDQLPAPSKIPGAALEFPLEKLGEPNDIRLYLNNALCEARWDNGTTLKTFVHATEPVGWFVFENLPDTICPSLIAPQYNKPVAAGDNDPVTGLDLRRLGYEQGTLRTEKQQITYHQPG
;
A
#
# COMPACT_ATOMS: atom_id res chain seq x y z
N MET A 1 5.75 12.01 -29.42
CA MET A 1 4.97 12.84 -28.47
C MET A 1 5.98 13.51 -27.55
N ARG A 2 5.99 14.84 -27.46
CA ARG A 2 6.97 15.57 -26.63
C ARG A 2 6.48 15.50 -25.19
N PHE A 3 7.27 14.96 -24.28
CA PHE A 3 6.94 14.91 -22.86
C PHE A 3 7.08 16.33 -22.26
N GLU A 4 6.01 16.82 -21.61
CA GLU A 4 5.99 18.13 -20.94
C GLU A 4 6.00 17.96 -19.41
N PRO A 5 7.17 17.93 -18.76
CA PRO A 5 7.30 17.66 -17.34
C PRO A 5 6.50 18.62 -16.45
N LYS A 6 6.41 19.89 -16.84
CA LYS A 6 5.71 20.95 -16.08
C LYS A 6 4.21 20.70 -15.95
N LYS A 7 3.58 20.11 -16.97
CA LYS A 7 2.14 19.80 -16.95
C LYS A 7 1.84 18.74 -15.89
N TYR A 8 2.59 17.64 -15.89
CA TYR A 8 2.42 16.57 -14.92
C TYR A 8 2.78 16.98 -13.50
N LEU A 9 3.79 17.83 -13.32
CA LEU A 9 4.13 18.42 -12.03
C LEU A 9 2.98 19.24 -11.46
N ASN A 10 2.38 20.11 -12.28
CA ASN A 10 1.25 20.94 -11.86
C ASN A 10 0.01 20.08 -11.50
N GLU A 11 -0.26 19.01 -12.24
CA GLU A 11 -1.34 18.06 -11.93
C GLU A 11 -1.10 17.32 -10.60
N LEU A 12 0.15 16.93 -10.30
CA LEU A 12 0.52 16.32 -9.02
C LEU A 12 0.38 17.29 -7.86
N VAL A 13 0.82 18.55 -8.05
CA VAL A 13 0.72 19.60 -7.02
C VAL A 13 -0.74 19.98 -6.79
N ALA A 14 -1.53 20.17 -7.85
CA ALA A 14 -2.96 20.50 -7.74
C ALA A 14 -3.76 19.38 -7.04
N GLY A 15 -3.34 18.13 -7.22
CA GLY A 15 -3.96 16.98 -6.55
C GLY A 15 -3.40 16.70 -5.15
N ARG A 16 -2.53 17.53 -4.58
CA ARG A 16 -1.85 17.26 -3.30
C ARG A 16 -2.83 17.00 -2.15
N GLU A 17 -3.90 17.75 -2.09
CA GLU A 17 -4.90 17.68 -1.02
C GLU A 17 -6.15 16.88 -1.40
N SER A 18 -6.09 16.15 -2.52
CA SER A 18 -7.24 15.36 -3.00
C SER A 18 -7.55 14.12 -2.18
N GLY A 19 -6.74 13.79 -1.18
CA GLY A 19 -6.89 12.55 -0.41
C GLY A 19 -6.52 11.27 -1.17
N LEU A 20 -6.06 11.36 -2.41
CA LEU A 20 -5.74 10.21 -3.25
C LEU A 20 -4.28 9.79 -3.12
N VAL A 21 -4.03 8.50 -3.11
CA VAL A 21 -2.68 7.94 -3.32
C VAL A 21 -2.31 8.07 -4.79
N LYS A 22 -1.17 8.67 -5.06
CA LYS A 22 -0.67 8.87 -6.43
C LYS A 22 0.42 7.86 -6.74
N ILE A 23 0.23 7.10 -7.80
CA ILE A 23 1.17 6.11 -8.28
C ILE A 23 1.76 6.61 -9.59
N ILE A 24 3.08 6.84 -9.59
CA ILE A 24 3.81 7.31 -10.78
C ILE A 24 4.61 6.15 -11.33
N MET A 25 4.26 5.74 -12.54
CA MET A 25 4.94 4.67 -13.25
C MET A 25 5.55 5.14 -14.56
N GLY A 26 6.53 4.42 -15.04
CA GLY A 26 7.10 4.62 -16.36
C GLY A 26 8.49 4.01 -16.51
N VAL A 27 8.89 3.78 -17.73
CA VAL A 27 10.20 3.25 -18.09
C VAL A 27 11.32 4.25 -17.89
N ARG A 28 12.53 3.76 -17.66
CA ARG A 28 13.75 4.58 -17.58
C ARG A 28 13.87 5.47 -18.83
N ARG A 29 14.24 6.75 -18.64
CA ARG A 29 14.41 7.80 -19.68
C ARG A 29 13.11 8.46 -20.18
N CYS A 30 11.95 8.24 -19.62
CA CYS A 30 10.73 8.94 -20.01
C CYS A 30 10.53 10.31 -19.32
N GLY A 31 11.56 10.90 -18.74
CA GLY A 31 11.51 12.24 -18.12
C GLY A 31 11.06 12.28 -16.65
N LYS A 32 10.86 11.15 -15.97
CA LYS A 32 10.47 11.10 -14.56
C LYS A 32 11.52 11.65 -13.60
N SER A 33 12.80 11.43 -13.90
CA SER A 33 13.90 12.05 -13.15
C SER A 33 13.86 13.59 -13.22
N PHE A 34 13.35 14.13 -14.32
CA PHE A 34 13.09 15.57 -14.47
C PHE A 34 11.91 16.05 -13.62
N LEU A 35 10.89 15.24 -13.48
CA LEU A 35 9.73 15.54 -12.63
C LEU A 35 10.12 15.57 -11.15
N LEU A 36 10.95 14.62 -10.71
CA LEU A 36 11.49 14.56 -9.35
C LEU A 36 12.41 15.75 -9.04
N LEU A 37 13.31 16.12 -9.98
CA LEU A 37 14.16 17.31 -9.87
C LEU A 37 13.35 18.60 -9.86
N GLY A 38 12.24 18.68 -10.58
CA GLY A 38 11.31 19.80 -10.55
C GLY A 38 10.66 20.03 -9.20
N LEU A 39 10.32 18.98 -8.47
CA LEU A 39 9.77 19.05 -7.10
C LEU A 39 10.79 19.55 -6.07
N ILE A 40 12.07 19.22 -6.26
CA ILE A 40 13.17 19.67 -5.38
C ILE A 40 13.59 21.11 -5.68
N SER A 41 13.44 21.58 -6.92
CA SER A 41 13.92 22.92 -7.35
C SER A 41 13.02 24.09 -6.94
N ILE A 42 11.83 23.87 -6.40
CA ILE A 42 10.95 24.94 -5.90
C ILE A 42 11.41 25.45 -4.51
N GLY A 43 12.38 24.80 -3.88
CA GLY A 43 12.88 25.15 -2.54
C GLY A 43 14.36 25.53 -2.41
N GLY A 44 15.14 25.75 -3.47
CA GLY A 44 16.56 26.08 -3.27
C GLY A 44 17.39 26.27 -4.54
N ILE A 45 18.12 27.35 -4.54
CA ILE A 45 19.04 27.88 -5.52
C ILE A 45 20.13 26.86 -5.92
N LEU A 46 20.25 26.64 -7.22
CA LEU A 46 21.38 26.18 -8.01
C LEU A 46 22.67 25.80 -7.27
N CYS A 47 22.92 24.53 -7.12
CA CYS A 47 24.26 23.97 -7.20
C CYS A 47 24.25 22.83 -8.21
N SER A 48 24.90 23.05 -9.36
CA SER A 48 25.10 22.07 -10.42
C SER A 48 26.16 21.05 -9.98
N CYS A 49 25.80 20.21 -9.03
CA CYS A 49 26.49 18.95 -8.82
C CYS A 49 25.61 17.84 -9.42
N GLN A 50 26.11 17.15 -10.44
CA GLN A 50 25.64 15.83 -10.77
C GLN A 50 25.99 14.90 -9.61
N VAL A 51 25.16 14.93 -8.56
CA VAL A 51 25.16 13.86 -7.58
C VAL A 51 24.65 12.66 -8.33
N LYS A 52 25.53 11.77 -8.78
CA LYS A 52 25.19 10.38 -8.98
C LYS A 52 24.74 9.92 -7.60
N THR A 53 23.44 10.00 -7.34
CA THR A 53 22.84 9.39 -6.18
C THR A 53 23.05 7.90 -6.38
N ASP A 54 24.13 7.38 -5.82
CA ASP A 54 24.28 5.93 -5.69
C ASP A 54 23.24 5.52 -4.65
N TRP A 55 22.14 5.00 -5.13
CA TRP A 55 21.05 4.47 -4.30
C TRP A 55 21.50 3.28 -3.45
N ARG A 56 22.74 2.80 -3.72
CA ARG A 56 23.38 1.70 -3.02
C ARG A 56 24.17 2.24 -1.84
N GLU A 57 23.48 2.67 -0.80
CA GLU A 57 24.10 2.70 0.49
C GLU A 57 24.53 1.27 0.85
N LYS A 58 25.67 1.14 1.55
CA LYS A 58 26.14 -0.19 1.96
C LYS A 58 25.02 -0.90 2.72
N PRO A 59 24.69 -2.15 2.37
CA PRO A 59 23.70 -2.92 3.09
C PRO A 59 24.05 -2.93 4.57
N LEU A 60 23.03 -2.66 5.41
CA LEU A 60 23.17 -2.82 6.85
C LEU A 60 23.00 -4.30 7.21
N ALA A 61 23.62 -4.74 8.29
CA ALA A 61 23.39 -6.09 8.81
C ALA A 61 21.95 -6.35 9.23
N SER A 62 21.19 -5.27 9.48
CA SER A 62 19.79 -5.29 9.88
C SER A 62 18.79 -5.20 8.72
N ASP A 63 19.25 -5.01 7.47
CA ASP A 63 18.37 -5.03 6.31
C ASP A 63 17.65 -6.38 6.20
N LEU A 64 16.39 -6.34 5.77
CA LEU A 64 15.62 -7.56 5.56
C LEU A 64 15.90 -8.10 4.15
N GLN A 65 16.20 -9.39 4.06
CA GLN A 65 16.47 -10.07 2.79
C GLN A 65 15.61 -11.33 2.69
N PHE A 66 15.02 -11.51 1.49
CA PHE A 66 14.15 -12.62 1.17
C PHE A 66 14.55 -13.21 -0.18
N THR A 67 14.42 -14.52 -0.33
CA THR A 67 14.68 -15.25 -1.58
C THR A 67 13.39 -15.45 -2.40
N GLN A 68 12.25 -15.14 -1.84
CA GLN A 68 10.94 -15.25 -2.49
C GLN A 68 9.96 -14.28 -1.84
N LEU A 69 8.89 -13.94 -2.55
CA LEU A 69 7.78 -13.19 -1.98
C LEU A 69 6.95 -14.07 -1.03
N ALA A 70 6.47 -13.46 0.04
CA ALA A 70 5.46 -14.08 0.89
C ALA A 70 4.20 -14.39 0.08
N ARG A 71 3.53 -15.51 0.37
CA ARG A 71 2.27 -15.92 -0.28
C ARG A 71 1.05 -15.62 0.59
N SER A 72 1.28 -15.11 1.79
CA SER A 72 0.26 -14.63 2.71
C SER A 72 0.50 -13.16 3.00
N TRP A 73 -0.58 -12.39 3.13
CA TRP A 73 -0.49 -10.93 3.31
C TRP A 73 0.18 -10.54 4.62
N ASP A 74 -0.01 -11.31 5.68
CA ASP A 74 0.54 -11.07 7.02
C ASP A 74 2.07 -11.28 7.11
N GLU A 75 2.66 -11.92 6.10
CA GLU A 75 4.11 -12.06 5.94
C GLU A 75 4.71 -11.06 4.93
N GLY A 76 3.88 -10.16 4.39
CA GLY A 76 4.30 -9.21 3.37
C GLY A 76 5.32 -8.18 3.85
N ILE A 77 6.05 -7.59 2.90
CA ILE A 77 7.06 -6.56 3.16
C ILE A 77 6.37 -5.19 3.30
N PRO A 78 6.42 -4.54 4.48
CA PRO A 78 5.74 -3.27 4.71
C PRO A 78 6.54 -2.10 4.16
N LEU A 79 5.84 -1.18 3.49
CA LEU A 79 6.34 0.12 3.04
C LEU A 79 5.34 1.19 3.51
N GLY A 80 5.81 2.34 3.99
CA GLY A 80 4.89 3.38 4.43
C GLY A 80 5.56 4.61 5.03
N ASN A 81 4.75 5.65 5.25
CA ASN A 81 5.16 6.93 5.81
C ASN A 81 4.21 7.44 6.91
N ALA A 82 3.50 6.54 7.59
CA ALA A 82 2.44 6.82 8.55
C ALA A 82 1.14 7.43 7.98
N THR A 83 1.13 7.96 6.77
CA THR A 83 -0.09 8.45 6.10
C THR A 83 -0.64 7.41 5.12
N VAL A 84 0.23 6.87 4.28
CA VAL A 84 -0.09 5.78 3.36
C VAL A 84 0.87 4.62 3.57
N GLY A 85 0.38 3.43 3.32
CA GLY A 85 1.13 2.19 3.38
C GLY A 85 0.92 1.34 2.14
N ALA A 86 1.88 0.46 1.91
CA ALA A 86 1.79 -0.60 0.92
C ALA A 86 2.41 -1.86 1.50
N LEU A 87 1.77 -2.98 1.31
CA LEU A 87 2.26 -4.29 1.73
C LEU A 87 2.58 -5.11 0.48
N LEU A 88 3.86 -5.40 0.27
CA LEU A 88 4.34 -6.17 -0.88
C LEU A 88 4.32 -7.66 -0.58
N TRP A 89 3.60 -8.42 -1.37
CA TRP A 89 3.50 -9.87 -1.29
C TRP A 89 3.07 -10.45 -2.65
N GLN A 90 2.94 -11.76 -2.75
CA GLN A 90 2.45 -12.45 -3.94
C GLN A 90 1.06 -13.01 -3.69
N ARG A 91 0.12 -12.64 -4.55
CA ARG A 91 -1.19 -13.29 -4.61
C ARG A 91 -1.34 -14.00 -5.94
N ASP A 92 -1.54 -15.30 -5.90
CA ASP A 92 -1.64 -16.11 -7.11
C ASP A 92 -0.47 -15.83 -8.08
N SER A 93 -0.76 -15.40 -9.29
CA SER A 93 0.21 -15.01 -10.32
C SER A 93 0.50 -13.51 -10.37
N ALA A 94 0.27 -12.78 -9.27
CA ALA A 94 0.48 -11.35 -9.21
C ALA A 94 1.47 -10.92 -8.12
N LEU A 95 2.38 -10.04 -8.47
CA LEU A 95 3.12 -9.20 -7.53
C LEU A 95 2.15 -8.12 -7.04
N ARG A 96 1.77 -8.20 -5.78
CA ARG A 96 0.72 -7.37 -5.20
C ARG A 96 1.25 -6.38 -4.18
N PHE A 97 0.74 -5.17 -4.26
CA PHE A 97 0.86 -4.15 -3.23
C PHE A 97 -0.53 -3.86 -2.68
N SER A 98 -0.83 -4.38 -1.50
CA SER A 98 -2.04 -3.99 -0.77
C SER A 98 -1.84 -2.58 -0.23
N LEU A 99 -2.71 -1.66 -0.62
CA LEU A 99 -2.58 -0.24 -0.30
C LEU A 99 -3.44 0.13 0.90
N ASP A 100 -2.95 1.01 1.74
CA ASP A 100 -3.65 1.47 2.92
C ASP A 100 -3.44 2.97 3.15
N ARG A 101 -4.36 3.57 3.91
CA ARG A 101 -4.26 4.93 4.47
C ARG A 101 -4.71 4.92 5.91
N THR A 102 -4.08 5.76 6.72
CA THR A 102 -4.37 5.82 8.15
C THR A 102 -5.76 6.36 8.48
N ASP A 103 -6.41 7.08 7.57
CA ASP A 103 -7.75 7.64 7.71
C ASP A 103 -8.88 6.74 7.17
N LEU A 104 -8.55 5.55 6.64
CA LEU A 104 -9.53 4.58 6.16
C LEU A 104 -10.10 3.77 7.34
N TRP A 105 -10.97 4.40 8.11
CA TRP A 105 -11.68 3.78 9.23
C TRP A 105 -13.17 4.04 9.17
N ASP A 106 -13.96 3.02 9.46
CA ASP A 106 -15.36 3.18 9.84
C ASP A 106 -15.40 3.48 11.34
N LEU A 107 -15.74 4.70 11.67
CA LEU A 107 -15.77 5.20 13.06
C LEU A 107 -17.17 5.17 13.67
N ARG A 108 -18.12 4.47 13.07
CA ARG A 108 -19.44 4.30 13.68
C ARG A 108 -19.29 3.71 15.09
N PRO A 109 -19.95 4.28 16.10
CA PRO A 109 -19.80 3.80 17.47
C PRO A 109 -20.40 2.39 17.63
N MET A 110 -19.77 1.60 18.50
CA MET A 110 -20.26 0.29 18.91
C MET A 110 -20.66 0.36 20.38
N ASP A 111 -21.96 0.43 20.66
CA ASP A 111 -22.48 0.62 22.04
C ASP A 111 -22.11 -0.51 22.98
N SER A 112 -21.94 -1.74 22.46
CA SER A 112 -21.60 -2.92 23.26
C SER A 112 -20.24 -2.83 23.94
N ILE A 113 -19.30 -2.04 23.40
CA ILE A 113 -17.98 -1.82 24.00
C ILE A 113 -17.87 -0.54 24.83
N SER A 114 -18.96 0.24 24.90
CA SER A 114 -19.06 1.42 25.75
C SER A 114 -19.51 1.07 27.19
N GLY A 115 -19.44 2.03 28.08
CA GLY A 115 -19.97 1.90 29.42
C GLY A 115 -18.93 1.75 30.55
N SER A 116 -19.42 1.63 31.77
CA SER A 116 -18.58 1.67 33.00
C SER A 116 -17.54 0.56 33.11
N ASN A 117 -17.81 -0.60 32.49
CA ASN A 117 -16.90 -1.75 32.47
C ASN A 117 -15.84 -1.68 31.37
N ASN A 118 -15.78 -0.60 30.60
CA ASN A 118 -14.75 -0.40 29.59
C ASN A 118 -13.49 0.20 30.24
N ARG A 119 -12.87 -0.55 31.16
CA ARG A 119 -11.69 -0.15 31.94
C ARG A 119 -10.67 -1.26 32.00
N PHE A 120 -9.41 -0.90 31.89
CA PHE A 120 -8.30 -1.84 32.06
C PHE A 120 -8.39 -2.64 33.36
N SER A 121 -8.75 -2.00 34.48
CA SER A 121 -8.90 -2.67 35.76
C SER A 121 -9.92 -3.81 35.76
N TRP A 122 -10.99 -3.68 34.98
CA TRP A 122 -11.97 -4.74 34.80
C TRP A 122 -11.35 -5.91 34.01
N VAL A 123 -10.69 -5.63 32.88
CA VAL A 123 -9.99 -6.66 32.09
C VAL A 123 -8.97 -7.40 32.94
N TYR A 124 -8.12 -6.63 33.65
CA TYR A 124 -7.12 -7.18 34.53
C TYR A 124 -7.71 -8.10 35.61
N SER A 125 -8.85 -7.72 36.20
CA SER A 125 -9.52 -8.55 37.23
C SER A 125 -10.05 -9.87 36.65
N GLN A 126 -10.49 -9.92 35.40
CA GLN A 126 -10.92 -11.16 34.75
C GLN A 126 -9.73 -12.08 34.47
N VAL A 127 -8.62 -11.51 33.97
CA VAL A 127 -7.37 -12.27 33.75
C VAL A 127 -6.84 -12.86 35.04
N GLN A 128 -6.84 -12.10 36.14
CA GLN A 128 -6.42 -12.61 37.47
C GLN A 128 -7.28 -13.75 37.98
N LYS A 129 -8.57 -13.77 37.63
CA LYS A 129 -9.47 -14.89 38.00
C LYS A 129 -9.27 -16.11 37.12
N GLY A 130 -8.44 -16.03 36.07
CA GLY A 130 -8.28 -17.09 35.06
C GLY A 130 -9.48 -17.22 34.13
N ASP A 131 -10.37 -16.23 34.09
CA ASP A 131 -11.57 -16.23 33.23
C ASP A 131 -11.50 -15.12 32.20
N TYR A 132 -11.02 -15.45 30.99
CA TYR A 132 -10.91 -14.50 29.88
C TYR A 132 -12.16 -14.41 29.02
N LEU A 133 -13.09 -15.36 29.15
CA LEU A 133 -14.30 -15.41 28.34
C LEU A 133 -15.17 -14.13 28.42
N PRO A 134 -15.37 -13.46 29.58
CA PRO A 134 -16.08 -12.21 29.64
C PRO A 134 -15.43 -11.08 28.86
N VAL A 135 -14.09 -11.10 28.74
CA VAL A 135 -13.34 -10.11 27.94
C VAL A 135 -13.62 -10.31 26.45
N GLN A 136 -13.53 -11.56 25.99
CA GLN A 136 -13.84 -11.91 24.60
C GLN A 136 -15.29 -11.58 24.25
N LYS A 137 -16.24 -11.93 25.10
CA LYS A 137 -17.67 -11.58 24.90
C LYS A 137 -17.89 -10.09 24.77
N LYS A 138 -17.09 -9.27 25.47
CA LYS A 138 -17.23 -7.81 25.44
C LYS A 138 -16.54 -7.16 24.27
N TYR A 139 -15.34 -7.61 23.89
CA TYR A 139 -14.47 -6.91 22.96
C TYR A 139 -14.31 -7.60 21.58
N ASP A 140 -14.39 -8.96 21.53
CA ASP A 140 -14.19 -9.69 20.29
C ASP A 140 -15.54 -9.96 19.60
N TRP A 141 -16.51 -10.59 20.32
CA TRP A 141 -17.76 -11.02 19.71
C TRP A 141 -18.62 -9.91 19.07
N PRO A 142 -18.64 -8.67 19.57
CA PRO A 142 -19.36 -7.62 18.88
C PRO A 142 -18.87 -7.35 17.46
N TYR A 143 -17.58 -7.52 17.19
CA TYR A 143 -17.01 -7.39 15.84
C TYR A 143 -17.44 -8.49 14.88
N ASP A 144 -17.84 -9.65 15.39
CA ASP A 144 -18.39 -10.72 14.56
C ASP A 144 -19.80 -10.38 14.06
N GLN A 145 -20.51 -9.52 14.76
CA GLN A 145 -21.90 -9.17 14.48
C GLN A 145 -22.06 -7.75 13.91
N LEU A 146 -21.27 -6.81 14.40
CA LEU A 146 -21.33 -5.40 14.01
C LEU A 146 -20.13 -5.05 13.14
N PRO A 147 -20.34 -4.29 12.06
CA PRO A 147 -19.26 -3.99 11.11
C PRO A 147 -18.28 -2.92 11.61
N ALA A 148 -18.66 -2.11 12.57
CA ALA A 148 -17.93 -0.90 12.95
C ALA A 148 -17.76 -0.80 14.48
N PRO A 149 -16.73 -0.09 14.96
CA PRO A 149 -15.66 0.55 14.18
C PRO A 149 -14.70 -0.49 13.59
N SER A 150 -14.24 -0.28 12.38
CA SER A 150 -13.29 -1.18 11.73
C SER A 150 -12.41 -0.46 10.73
N LYS A 151 -11.24 -1.07 10.45
CA LYS A 151 -10.36 -0.64 9.38
C LYS A 151 -11.02 -0.97 8.04
N ILE A 152 -11.05 0.01 7.13
CA ILE A 152 -11.55 -0.16 5.78
C ILE A 152 -10.34 -0.45 4.88
N PRO A 153 -10.37 -1.50 4.05
CA PRO A 153 -9.28 -1.76 3.11
C PRO A 153 -9.22 -0.67 2.05
N GLY A 154 -7.99 -0.31 1.65
CA GLY A 154 -7.76 0.53 0.48
C GLY A 154 -8.00 -0.23 -0.83
N ALA A 155 -7.13 0.00 -1.80
CA ALA A 155 -7.09 -0.79 -3.03
C ALA A 155 -5.84 -1.67 -3.03
N ALA A 156 -5.65 -2.48 -4.09
CA ALA A 156 -4.36 -3.11 -4.33
C ALA A 156 -3.88 -2.79 -5.75
N LEU A 157 -2.55 -2.73 -5.92
CA LEU A 157 -1.90 -2.62 -7.20
C LEU A 157 -1.24 -3.96 -7.52
N GLU A 158 -1.56 -4.53 -8.68
CA GLU A 158 -1.04 -5.83 -9.12
C GLU A 158 -0.26 -5.72 -10.41
N PHE A 159 0.91 -6.39 -10.45
CA PHE A 159 1.72 -6.58 -11.64
C PHE A 159 1.73 -8.06 -12.00
N PRO A 160 1.48 -8.45 -13.26
CA PRO A 160 1.39 -9.86 -13.65
C PRO A 160 2.76 -10.54 -13.60
N LEU A 161 2.92 -11.57 -12.74
CA LEU A 161 4.12 -12.38 -12.65
C LEU A 161 4.30 -13.33 -13.85
N GLU A 162 3.23 -13.62 -14.59
CA GLU A 162 3.32 -14.43 -15.82
C GLU A 162 4.32 -13.84 -16.82
N LYS A 163 4.45 -12.51 -16.85
CA LYS A 163 5.40 -11.79 -17.71
C LYS A 163 6.74 -11.51 -17.03
N LEU A 164 6.76 -11.41 -15.72
CA LEU A 164 7.95 -11.08 -14.93
C LEU A 164 8.72 -12.32 -14.48
N GLY A 165 8.04 -13.41 -14.20
CA GLY A 165 8.56 -14.48 -13.34
C GLY A 165 8.49 -14.10 -11.86
N GLU A 166 8.98 -14.98 -10.99
CA GLU A 166 9.13 -14.70 -9.56
C GLU A 166 10.49 -14.05 -9.28
N PRO A 167 10.56 -13.02 -8.42
CA PRO A 167 11.84 -12.47 -7.99
C PRO A 167 12.54 -13.43 -7.05
N ASN A 168 13.87 -13.48 -7.09
CA ASN A 168 14.69 -14.39 -6.30
C ASN A 168 15.63 -13.70 -5.30
N ASP A 169 15.74 -12.38 -5.34
CA ASP A 169 16.47 -11.58 -4.36
C ASP A 169 15.64 -10.31 -4.07
N ILE A 170 15.09 -10.23 -2.87
CA ILE A 170 14.30 -9.10 -2.44
C ILE A 170 14.91 -8.54 -1.17
N ARG A 171 15.15 -7.24 -1.15
CA ARG A 171 15.77 -6.57 -0.01
C ARG A 171 15.01 -5.30 0.36
N LEU A 172 14.71 -5.17 1.66
CA LEU A 172 14.25 -3.92 2.24
C LEU A 172 15.42 -3.27 2.99
N TYR A 173 15.89 -2.13 2.48
CA TYR A 173 16.94 -1.31 3.09
C TYR A 173 16.32 -0.44 4.18
N LEU A 174 16.65 -0.73 5.45
CA LEU A 174 16.02 -0.06 6.59
C LEU A 174 16.46 1.40 6.78
N ASN A 175 17.61 1.77 6.25
CA ASN A 175 18.14 3.13 6.36
C ASN A 175 17.39 4.16 5.49
N ASN A 176 16.79 3.74 4.38
CA ASN A 176 16.11 4.62 3.43
C ASN A 176 14.72 4.12 2.99
N ALA A 177 14.25 3.01 3.58
CA ALA A 177 12.96 2.38 3.29
C ALA A 177 12.76 2.01 1.80
N LEU A 178 13.85 1.79 1.06
CA LEU A 178 13.82 1.30 -0.31
C LEU A 178 13.65 -0.23 -0.31
N CYS A 179 12.66 -0.73 -1.01
CA CYS A 179 12.57 -2.15 -1.35
C CYS A 179 13.05 -2.37 -2.79
N GLU A 180 13.98 -3.30 -2.96
CA GLU A 180 14.51 -3.71 -4.26
C GLU A 180 14.21 -5.19 -4.47
N ALA A 181 13.56 -5.55 -5.58
CA ALA A 181 13.36 -6.92 -6.00
C ALA A 181 14.08 -7.16 -7.33
N ARG A 182 14.74 -8.32 -7.46
CA ARG A 182 15.54 -8.71 -8.61
C ARG A 182 15.10 -10.05 -9.16
N TRP A 183 15.20 -10.18 -10.47
CA TRP A 183 14.90 -11.39 -11.24
C TRP A 183 16.15 -11.91 -11.95
N ASP A 184 16.19 -13.20 -12.20
CA ASP A 184 17.31 -13.86 -12.92
C ASP A 184 17.52 -13.30 -14.33
N ASN A 185 16.49 -12.79 -14.98
CA ASN A 185 16.57 -12.17 -16.30
C ASN A 185 17.18 -10.75 -16.28
N GLY A 186 17.63 -10.27 -15.12
CA GLY A 186 18.22 -8.95 -14.93
C GLY A 186 17.19 -7.82 -14.71
N THR A 187 15.91 -8.12 -14.70
CA THR A 187 14.86 -7.16 -14.30
C THR A 187 15.06 -6.77 -12.85
N THR A 188 14.85 -5.50 -12.53
CA THR A 188 14.82 -5.01 -11.15
C THR A 188 13.63 -4.11 -10.92
N LEU A 189 13.01 -4.23 -9.74
CA LEU A 189 12.01 -3.30 -9.24
C LEU A 189 12.58 -2.57 -8.04
N LYS A 190 12.52 -1.25 -8.06
CA LYS A 190 12.78 -0.38 -6.91
C LYS A 190 11.49 0.28 -6.51
N THR A 191 11.09 0.14 -5.25
CA THR A 191 9.83 0.67 -4.76
C THR A 191 9.97 1.24 -3.36
N PHE A 192 9.27 2.31 -3.10
CA PHE A 192 9.21 2.97 -1.79
C PHE A 192 7.97 3.86 -1.69
N VAL A 193 7.57 4.19 -0.49
CA VAL A 193 6.60 5.26 -0.21
C VAL A 193 7.38 6.53 0.12
N HIS A 194 7.01 7.66 -0.50
CA HIS A 194 7.68 8.92 -0.27
C HIS A 194 7.56 9.35 1.21
N ALA A 195 8.62 9.90 1.80
CA ALA A 195 8.69 10.14 3.24
C ALA A 195 7.60 11.08 3.79
N THR A 196 7.16 12.06 3.00
CA THR A 196 6.21 13.11 3.45
C THR A 196 4.95 13.23 2.59
N GLU A 197 4.99 12.74 1.35
CA GLU A 197 3.86 12.82 0.43
C GLU A 197 3.12 11.47 0.34
N PRO A 198 1.81 11.44 0.14
CA PRO A 198 1.04 10.20 -0.01
C PRO A 198 1.25 9.59 -1.41
N VAL A 199 2.48 9.26 -1.74
CA VAL A 199 2.90 8.77 -3.07
C VAL A 199 3.79 7.55 -2.93
N GLY A 200 3.43 6.46 -3.61
CA GLY A 200 4.28 5.28 -3.81
C GLY A 200 4.99 5.34 -5.17
N TRP A 201 6.22 4.85 -5.21
CA TRP A 201 7.05 4.79 -6.41
C TRP A 201 7.35 3.34 -6.78
N PHE A 202 7.23 3.04 -8.07
CA PHE A 202 7.49 1.73 -8.66
C PHE A 202 8.35 1.93 -9.91
N VAL A 203 9.62 1.59 -9.84
CA VAL A 203 10.58 1.80 -10.93
C VAL A 203 11.12 0.46 -11.36
N PHE A 204 10.69 0.01 -12.53
CA PHE A 204 11.23 -1.17 -13.18
C PHE A 204 12.40 -0.79 -14.10
N GLU A 205 13.47 -1.56 -14.03
CA GLU A 205 14.63 -1.48 -14.93
C GLU A 205 14.76 -2.81 -15.66
N ASN A 206 15.22 -2.76 -16.91
CA ASN A 206 15.48 -3.93 -17.76
C ASN A 206 14.28 -4.86 -17.94
N LEU A 207 13.08 -4.29 -18.03
CA LEU A 207 11.88 -5.07 -18.35
C LEU A 207 12.01 -5.70 -19.75
N PRO A 208 11.74 -7.00 -19.90
CA PRO A 208 11.73 -7.66 -21.21
C PRO A 208 10.56 -7.22 -22.10
N ASP A 209 9.45 -6.82 -21.48
CA ASP A 209 8.22 -6.38 -22.15
C ASP A 209 7.52 -5.27 -21.36
N THR A 210 6.53 -4.63 -21.95
CA THR A 210 5.70 -3.63 -21.28
C THR A 210 4.76 -4.32 -20.29
N ILE A 211 4.79 -3.87 -19.04
CA ILE A 211 3.90 -4.34 -17.99
C ILE A 211 2.94 -3.22 -17.62
N CYS A 212 1.66 -3.55 -17.65
CA CYS A 212 0.59 -2.67 -17.17
C CYS A 212 0.05 -3.23 -15.86
N PRO A 213 0.10 -2.48 -14.77
CA PRO A 213 -0.52 -2.90 -13.52
C PRO A 213 -2.03 -2.80 -13.59
N SER A 214 -2.69 -3.60 -12.76
CA SER A 214 -4.12 -3.52 -12.48
C SER A 214 -4.34 -2.90 -11.11
N LEU A 215 -5.32 -2.01 -10.99
CA LEU A 215 -5.80 -1.52 -9.71
C LEU A 215 -7.00 -2.35 -9.29
N ILE A 216 -6.88 -3.03 -8.16
CA ILE A 216 -7.92 -3.90 -7.60
C ILE A 216 -8.67 -3.14 -6.52
N ALA A 217 -9.94 -2.87 -6.76
CA ALA A 217 -10.80 -2.17 -5.80
C ALA A 217 -11.36 -3.12 -4.75
N PRO A 218 -11.62 -2.66 -3.51
CA PRO A 218 -12.39 -3.39 -2.52
C PRO A 218 -13.79 -3.73 -3.06
N GLN A 219 -14.31 -4.90 -2.71
CA GLN A 219 -15.60 -5.39 -3.20
C GLN A 219 -16.66 -5.32 -2.10
N TYR A 220 -17.46 -4.25 -2.11
CA TYR A 220 -18.52 -4.02 -1.09
C TYR A 220 -19.83 -4.75 -1.39
N ASN A 221 -20.01 -5.26 -2.60
CA ASN A 221 -21.27 -5.86 -3.06
C ASN A 221 -21.17 -7.35 -3.40
N LYS A 222 -20.01 -7.96 -3.19
CA LYS A 222 -19.78 -9.38 -3.49
C LYS A 222 -19.55 -10.21 -2.24
N PRO A 223 -20.04 -11.45 -2.19
CA PRO A 223 -19.69 -12.37 -1.12
C PRO A 223 -18.21 -12.75 -1.22
N VAL A 224 -17.61 -13.05 -0.07
CA VAL A 224 -16.25 -13.57 0.02
C VAL A 224 -16.26 -15.05 -0.28
N ALA A 225 -15.27 -15.53 -1.03
CA ALA A 225 -15.07 -16.96 -1.22
C ALA A 225 -14.59 -17.61 0.10
N ALA A 226 -15.03 -18.84 0.35
CA ALA A 226 -14.60 -19.56 1.54
C ALA A 226 -13.07 -19.75 1.53
N GLY A 227 -12.42 -19.39 2.62
CA GLY A 227 -10.97 -19.49 2.78
C GLY A 227 -10.16 -18.29 2.20
N ASP A 228 -10.81 -17.33 1.56
CA ASP A 228 -10.15 -16.10 1.13
C ASP A 228 -10.02 -15.14 2.32
N ASN A 229 -8.81 -14.76 2.67
CA ASN A 229 -8.51 -13.81 3.76
C ASN A 229 -7.70 -12.59 3.29
N ASP A 230 -7.71 -12.30 2.01
CA ASP A 230 -7.08 -11.10 1.48
C ASP A 230 -7.76 -9.84 2.03
N PRO A 231 -7.01 -8.89 2.62
CA PRO A 231 -7.59 -7.70 3.23
C PRO A 231 -8.30 -6.76 2.24
N VAL A 232 -8.14 -6.93 0.94
CA VAL A 232 -8.83 -6.12 -0.08
C VAL A 232 -10.04 -6.83 -0.68
N THR A 233 -9.93 -8.12 -0.96
CA THR A 233 -10.96 -8.90 -1.65
C THR A 233 -11.50 -10.07 -0.84
N GLY A 234 -10.81 -10.46 0.22
CA GLY A 234 -11.16 -11.60 1.09
C GLY A 234 -12.03 -11.24 2.28
N LEU A 235 -12.27 -9.96 2.57
CA LEU A 235 -13.15 -9.54 3.66
C LEU A 235 -14.60 -9.38 3.18
N ASP A 236 -15.56 -9.84 3.98
CA ASP A 236 -16.96 -9.57 3.71
C ASP A 236 -17.32 -8.11 4.07
N LEU A 237 -17.12 -7.23 3.11
CA LEU A 237 -17.37 -5.79 3.26
C LEU A 237 -18.85 -5.41 3.11
N ARG A 238 -19.73 -6.33 2.68
CA ARG A 238 -21.16 -6.05 2.50
C ARG A 238 -21.83 -5.59 3.79
N ARG A 239 -21.40 -6.14 4.90
CA ARG A 239 -21.92 -5.75 6.23
C ARG A 239 -21.61 -4.30 6.62
N LEU A 240 -20.64 -3.64 5.98
CA LEU A 240 -20.35 -2.23 6.19
C LEU A 240 -21.42 -1.33 5.59
N GLY A 241 -22.14 -1.80 4.56
CA GLY A 241 -23.24 -1.06 3.94
C GLY A 241 -22.79 0.08 3.01
N TYR A 242 -21.51 0.13 2.64
CA TYR A 242 -21.00 1.12 1.68
C TYR A 242 -21.40 0.77 0.26
N GLU A 243 -21.60 1.79 -0.55
CA GLU A 243 -21.75 1.61 -1.99
C GLU A 243 -20.45 1.15 -2.62
N GLN A 244 -20.57 0.36 -3.70
CA GLN A 244 -19.40 -0.05 -4.47
C GLN A 244 -18.75 1.14 -5.14
N GLY A 245 -17.49 1.36 -4.88
CA GLY A 245 -16.71 2.41 -5.53
C GLY A 245 -16.48 2.13 -7.02
N THR A 246 -16.07 3.16 -7.76
CA THR A 246 -15.89 3.12 -9.19
C THR A 246 -14.42 3.22 -9.61
N LEU A 247 -14.03 2.36 -10.56
CA LEU A 247 -12.74 2.46 -11.26
C LEU A 247 -12.94 3.25 -12.55
N ARG A 248 -12.06 4.21 -12.81
CA ARG A 248 -11.99 4.95 -14.08
C ARG A 248 -10.60 4.85 -14.65
N THR A 249 -10.50 4.56 -15.94
CA THR A 249 -9.24 4.51 -16.67
C THR A 249 -9.26 5.60 -17.75
N GLU A 250 -8.34 6.54 -17.65
CA GLU A 250 -8.18 7.63 -18.63
C GLU A 250 -6.72 7.68 -19.07
N LYS A 251 -6.46 7.38 -20.33
CA LYS A 251 -5.10 7.36 -20.92
C LYS A 251 -4.13 6.49 -20.10
N GLN A 252 -3.30 7.13 -19.26
CA GLN A 252 -2.26 6.48 -18.44
C GLN A 252 -2.57 6.58 -16.94
N GLN A 253 -3.81 6.88 -16.59
CA GLN A 253 -4.24 7.04 -15.21
C GLN A 253 -5.38 6.07 -14.92
N ILE A 254 -5.26 5.36 -13.80
CA ILE A 254 -6.33 4.56 -13.22
C ILE A 254 -6.67 5.19 -11.87
N THR A 255 -7.93 5.48 -11.65
CA THR A 255 -8.43 6.05 -10.40
C THR A 255 -9.52 5.16 -9.81
N TYR A 256 -9.49 5.03 -8.50
CA TYR A 256 -10.56 4.44 -7.73
C TYR A 256 -11.18 5.51 -6.85
N HIS A 257 -12.49 5.64 -6.90
CA HIS A 257 -13.27 6.52 -6.05
C HIS A 257 -14.23 5.69 -5.21
N GLN A 258 -14.08 5.78 -3.89
CA GLN A 258 -14.99 5.20 -2.91
C GLN A 258 -15.95 6.28 -2.46
N PRO A 259 -17.30 6.08 -2.59
CA PRO A 259 -18.29 6.95 -1.97
C PRO A 259 -18.16 6.90 -0.45
N GLY A 260 -18.34 8.05 0.20
CA GLY A 260 -18.35 8.18 1.67
C GLY A 260 -19.69 7.82 2.27
#